data_67914873c179d679f4721ec5eeb117f8
#
_entry.id   67914873c179d679f4721ec5eeb117f8
#
_cell.length_a   1.000
_cell.length_b   1.000
_cell.length_c   1.000
_cell.angle_alpha   90.00
_cell.angle_beta   90.00
_cell.angle_gamma   90.00
#
_symmetry.space_group_name_H-M   'P 1'
#
loop_
_entity.id
_entity.type
_entity.pdbx_description
1 polymer ?
#
loop_
_entity_poly.entity_id
_entity_poly.type
_entity_poly.pdbx_seq_one_letter_code
_entity_poly.pdbx_strand_id
1 'polypeptide(L)' 'MIKYEDALELAKSLKKNIDGCDEYDIGYMFKSSDDEWTIGGDGPCCIIKESGKAVCQTEFYDKYEPTFIKAIAI' A
#
# COMPACT_ATOMS: atom_id res chain seq x y z
N MET A 1 -2.69 13.99 -8.24
CA MET A 1 -2.43 13.15 -7.06
C MET A 1 -3.65 12.27 -6.77
N ILE A 2 -3.44 10.99 -6.53
CA ILE A 2 -4.54 10.05 -6.28
C ILE A 2 -5.12 10.26 -4.86
N LYS A 3 -6.45 10.16 -4.75
CA LYS A 3 -7.12 10.26 -3.45
C LYS A 3 -7.11 8.91 -2.75
N TYR A 4 -7.29 8.92 -1.42
CA TYR A 4 -7.33 7.71 -0.63
C TYR A 4 -8.36 6.69 -1.16
N GLU A 5 -9.58 7.15 -1.46
CA GLU A 5 -10.65 6.27 -1.95
C GLU A 5 -10.25 5.59 -3.25
N ASP A 6 -9.60 6.33 -4.15
CA ASP A 6 -9.16 5.78 -5.43
C ASP A 6 -8.01 4.80 -5.24
N ALA A 7 -7.10 5.11 -4.32
CA ALA A 7 -6.00 4.21 -3.99
C ALA A 7 -6.51 2.92 -3.37
N LEU A 8 -7.49 3.02 -2.47
CA LEU A 8 -8.10 1.84 -1.84
C LEU A 8 -8.78 0.95 -2.88
N GLU A 9 -9.51 1.56 -3.80
CA GLU A 9 -10.19 0.81 -4.86
C GLU A 9 -9.18 0.09 -5.76
N LEU A 10 -8.13 0.78 -6.14
CA LEU A 10 -7.05 0.17 -6.93
C LEU A 10 -6.39 -0.99 -6.17
N ALA A 11 -6.10 -0.78 -4.90
CA ALA A 11 -5.49 -1.82 -4.07
C ALA A 11 -6.39 -3.05 -3.95
N LYS A 12 -7.70 -2.85 -3.80
CA LYS A 12 -8.66 -3.96 -3.72
C LYS A 12 -8.72 -4.76 -5.02
N SER A 13 -8.43 -4.14 -6.16
CA SER A 13 -8.37 -4.84 -7.43
C SER A 13 -7.11 -5.70 -7.57
N LEU A 14 -6.06 -5.34 -6.83
CA LEU A 14 -4.77 -6.02 -6.90
C LEU A 14 -4.55 -7.03 -5.79
N LYS A 15 -5.25 -6.86 -4.66
CA LYS A 15 -5.04 -7.66 -3.46
C LYS A 15 -6.37 -7.94 -2.77
N LYS A 16 -6.55 -9.19 -2.34
CA LYS A 16 -7.78 -9.60 -1.64
C LYS A 16 -7.68 -9.31 -0.14
N ASN A 17 -8.85 -9.13 0.48
CA ASN A 17 -8.98 -9.06 1.94
C ASN A 17 -8.14 -7.97 2.60
N ILE A 18 -8.10 -6.80 1.97
CA ILE A 18 -7.43 -5.65 2.57
C ILE A 18 -8.22 -5.21 3.80
N ASP A 19 -7.57 -5.19 4.95
CA ASP A 19 -8.20 -4.82 6.23
C ASP A 19 -7.47 -3.71 6.97
N GLY A 20 -6.41 -3.17 6.41
CA GLY A 20 -5.68 -2.08 7.02
C GLY A 20 -4.88 -1.28 6.02
N CYS A 21 -4.54 -0.07 6.41
CA CYS A 21 -3.74 0.83 5.58
C CYS A 21 -2.86 1.69 6.47
N ASP A 22 -1.61 1.88 6.06
CA ASP A 22 -0.74 2.87 6.68
C ASP A 22 -0.54 3.99 5.69
N GLU A 23 -0.83 5.22 6.10
CA GLU A 23 -0.59 6.39 5.27
C GLU A 23 0.82 6.90 5.47
N TYR A 24 1.51 7.15 4.37
CA TYR A 24 2.83 7.78 4.33
C TYR A 24 2.74 9.09 3.57
N ASP A 25 3.76 9.92 3.71
CA ASP A 25 3.82 11.21 3.01
C ASP A 25 3.72 11.05 1.49
N ILE A 26 4.30 10.00 0.93
CA ILE A 26 4.37 9.78 -0.52
C ILE A 26 3.39 8.71 -1.04
N GLY A 27 2.69 8.01 -0.16
CA GLY A 27 1.82 6.94 -0.62
C GLY A 27 1.06 6.25 0.49
N TYR A 28 0.37 5.17 0.13
CA TYR A 28 -0.39 4.34 1.05
C TYR A 28 0.10 2.90 0.97
N MET A 29 0.25 2.25 2.12
CA MET A 29 0.55 0.83 2.16
C MET A 29 -0.70 0.08 2.61
N PHE A 30 -1.35 -0.63 1.70
CA PHE A 30 -2.53 -1.44 1.98
C PHE A 30 -2.10 -2.85 2.34
N LYS A 31 -2.61 -3.34 3.45
CA LYS A 31 -2.22 -4.64 3.99
C LYS A 31 -3.43 -5.47 4.39
N SER A 32 -3.21 -6.76 4.54
CA SER A 32 -4.21 -7.72 4.97
C SER A 32 -3.67 -8.52 6.14
N SER A 33 -4.54 -8.87 7.09
CA SER A 33 -4.15 -9.75 8.20
C SER A 33 -3.76 -11.15 7.70
N ASP A 34 -4.17 -11.49 6.47
CA ASP A 34 -3.83 -12.78 5.85
C ASP A 34 -2.48 -12.74 5.13
N ASP A 35 -1.78 -11.60 5.16
CA ASP A 35 -0.48 -11.48 4.52
C ASP A 35 0.52 -12.41 5.22
N GLU A 36 0.88 -13.47 4.52
CA GLU A 36 1.89 -14.39 5.01
C GLU A 36 3.22 -14.08 4.32
N TRP A 37 4.28 -14.39 5.03
CA TRP A 37 5.62 -14.26 4.50
C TRP A 37 5.87 -15.36 3.49
N THR A 38 5.70 -15.07 2.21
CA THR A 38 5.95 -16.04 1.17
C THR A 38 7.02 -15.53 0.20
N ILE A 39 7.87 -16.42 -0.26
CA ILE A 39 8.88 -16.08 -1.26
C ILE A 39 8.17 -15.78 -2.57
N GLY A 40 8.32 -14.56 -3.07
CA GLY A 40 7.65 -14.11 -4.28
C GLY A 40 6.17 -13.82 -4.09
N GLY A 41 5.76 -13.65 -2.83
CA GLY A 41 4.37 -13.57 -2.49
C GLY A 41 3.75 -12.19 -2.45
N ASP A 42 2.50 -12.21 -2.03
CA ASP A 42 1.61 -11.07 -2.01
C ASP A 42 1.79 -10.27 -0.72
N GLY A 43 2.87 -9.53 -0.64
CA GLY A 43 3.07 -8.61 0.48
C GLY A 43 2.12 -7.42 0.39
N PRO A 44 2.28 -6.44 1.28
CA PRO A 44 1.48 -5.22 1.24
C PRO A 44 1.56 -4.54 -0.11
N CYS A 45 0.44 -3.95 -0.53
CA CYS A 45 0.35 -3.22 -1.80
C CYS A 45 0.54 -1.73 -1.51
N CYS A 46 1.57 -1.13 -2.11
CA CYS A 46 1.87 0.28 -1.91
C CYS A 46 1.46 1.08 -3.13
N ILE A 47 0.68 2.15 -2.92
CA ILE A 47 0.21 3.02 -3.99
C ILE A 47 0.84 4.39 -3.81
N ILE A 48 1.55 4.85 -4.83
CA ILE A 48 2.22 6.16 -4.80
C ILE A 48 1.20 7.27 -5.05
N LYS A 49 1.14 8.27 -4.17
CA LYS A 49 0.17 9.36 -4.26
C LYS A 49 0.28 10.16 -5.55
N GLU A 50 1.50 10.48 -5.95
CA GLU A 50 1.73 11.35 -7.11
C GLU A 50 1.28 10.72 -8.42
N SER A 51 1.59 9.45 -8.63
CA SER A 51 1.36 8.77 -9.90
C SER A 51 0.20 7.76 -9.87
N GLY A 52 -0.23 7.34 -8.69
CA GLY A 52 -1.18 6.24 -8.55
C GLY A 52 -0.58 4.89 -8.88
N LYS A 53 0.74 4.80 -8.97
CA LYS A 53 1.44 3.58 -9.34
C LYS A 53 1.49 2.61 -8.16
N ALA A 54 1.24 1.33 -8.44
CA ALA A 54 1.39 0.28 -7.44
C ALA A 54 2.82 -0.25 -7.45
N VAL A 55 3.43 -0.33 -6.27
CA VAL A 55 4.80 -0.85 -6.11
C VAL A 55 4.82 -1.86 -4.97
N CYS A 56 5.85 -2.71 -4.93
CA CYS A 56 6.01 -3.63 -3.82
C CYS A 56 6.60 -2.91 -2.60
N GLN A 57 6.48 -3.55 -1.43
CA GLN A 57 6.96 -2.97 -0.18
C GLN A 57 8.46 -2.65 -0.23
N THR A 58 9.25 -3.53 -0.80
CA THR A 58 10.69 -3.34 -0.90
C THR A 58 11.04 -2.09 -1.72
N GLU A 59 10.42 -1.95 -2.89
CA GLU A 59 10.63 -0.76 -3.73
C GLU A 59 10.15 0.49 -3.02
N PHE A 60 9.03 0.40 -2.32
CA PHE A 60 8.46 1.53 -1.58
C PHE A 60 9.44 2.08 -0.57
N TYR A 61 10.04 1.21 0.24
CA TYR A 61 11.01 1.64 1.25
C TYR A 61 12.35 2.05 0.66
N ASP A 62 12.87 1.29 -0.30
CA ASP A 62 14.20 1.53 -0.83
C ASP A 62 14.26 2.74 -1.78
N LYS A 63 13.25 2.89 -2.63
CA LYS A 63 13.27 3.92 -3.67
C LYS A 63 12.64 5.22 -3.22
N TYR A 64 11.59 5.16 -2.42
CA TYR A 64 10.80 6.34 -2.09
C TYR A 64 11.04 6.87 -0.69
N GLU A 65 11.67 6.10 0.17
CA GLU A 65 12.01 6.49 1.55
C GLU A 65 10.83 7.16 2.27
N PRO A 66 9.69 6.45 2.42
CA PRO A 66 8.46 7.05 2.93
C PRO A 66 8.55 7.39 4.42
N THR A 67 7.84 8.47 4.80
CA THR A 67 7.69 8.85 6.19
C THR A 67 6.27 8.51 6.65
N PHE A 68 6.15 7.71 7.69
CA PHE A 68 4.86 7.29 8.23
C PHE A 68 4.08 8.47 8.80
N ILE A 69 2.78 8.56 8.48
CA ILE A 69 1.89 9.58 8.98
C ILE A 69 0.91 8.99 9.99
N LYS A 70 0.10 8.02 9.58
CA LYS A 70 -0.91 7.43 10.46
C LYS A 70 -1.42 6.10 9.92
N ALA A 71 -2.00 5.29 10.79
CA ALA A 71 -2.73 4.08 10.41
C ALA A 71 -4.19 4.45 10.12
N ILE A 72 -4.76 3.81 9.10
CA ILE A 72 -6.16 4.02 8.71
C ILE A 72 -6.88 2.68 8.82
N ALA A 73 -7.98 2.67 9.56
CA ALA A 73 -8.84 1.50 9.67
C ALA A 73 -9.74 1.41 8.43
N ILE A 74 -9.86 0.21 7.89
CA ILE A 74 -10.72 -0.03 6.72
C ILE A 74 -11.97 -0.79 7.15
#